data_77d4b68d5963f0865c9b65bfe2a33d45
#
_entry.id   77d4b68d5963f0865c9b65bfe2a33d45
#
_cell.length_a   1.000
_cell.length_b   1.000
_cell.length_c   1.000
_cell.angle_alpha   90.00
_cell.angle_beta   90.00
_cell.angle_gamma   90.00
#
_symmetry.space_group_name_H-M   'P 1'
#
loop_
_entity.id
_entity.type
_entity.pdbx_description
1 polymer ?
#
loop_
_entity_poly.entity_id
_entity_poly.type
_entity_poly.pdbx_seq_one_letter_code
_entity_poly.pdbx_strand_id
1 'polypeptide(L)'
;MEAAYERSGRQGGPLDPPLLVVLDEAANVAPLAELDVLASTAAGHGVQLVTVWQDLAQLHSRYGTKAGSVVNNHRVKVFLSGIADPGTLEHASSLIGETERRTWAMTVDGYGGTSHTDSPSLRRLAPGDALRRIPPGDAVVVSGHLPPVRMRLRPWHEDRFLRSRAEIGADVPRLDGDHIDR
;
A
#
# COMPACT_ATOMS: atom_id res chain seq x y z
N MET A 1 -10.62 -2.14 -19.09
CA MET A 1 -11.51 -1.80 -17.96
C MET A 1 -12.97 -1.73 -18.38
N GLU A 2 -13.28 -1.04 -19.45
CA GLU A 2 -14.65 -0.89 -20.01
C GLU A 2 -15.37 -2.24 -20.16
N ALA A 3 -14.75 -3.21 -20.82
CA ALA A 3 -15.32 -4.55 -20.99
C ALA A 3 -15.64 -5.28 -19.63
N ALA A 4 -14.85 -5.03 -18.59
CA ALA A 4 -15.09 -5.58 -17.26
C ALA A 4 -16.34 -4.94 -16.63
N TYR A 5 -16.49 -3.63 -16.78
CA TYR A 5 -17.65 -2.89 -16.26
C TYR A 5 -18.93 -3.24 -17.02
N GLU A 6 -18.86 -3.34 -18.35
CA GLU A 6 -20.00 -3.83 -19.15
C GLU A 6 -20.42 -5.24 -18.75
N ARG A 7 -19.47 -6.15 -18.52
CA ARG A 7 -19.77 -7.51 -18.11
C ARG A 7 -20.42 -7.55 -16.74
N SER A 8 -19.91 -6.80 -15.76
CA SER A 8 -20.51 -6.62 -14.44
C SER A 8 -21.94 -6.07 -14.55
N GLY A 9 -22.17 -5.05 -15.41
CA GLY A 9 -23.49 -4.50 -15.66
C GLY A 9 -24.47 -5.53 -16.26
N ARG A 10 -24.03 -6.33 -17.22
CA ARG A 10 -24.85 -7.40 -17.83
C ARG A 10 -25.18 -8.52 -16.84
N GLN A 11 -24.29 -8.82 -15.88
CA GLN A 11 -24.53 -9.81 -14.83
C GLN A 11 -25.42 -9.28 -13.69
N GLY A 12 -25.65 -7.95 -13.65
CA GLY A 12 -26.41 -7.32 -12.56
C GLY A 12 -25.69 -7.33 -11.21
N GLY A 13 -24.36 -7.47 -11.21
CA GLY A 13 -23.55 -7.53 -10.00
C GLY A 13 -22.04 -7.59 -10.27
N PRO A 14 -21.21 -7.68 -9.22
CA PRO A 14 -19.76 -7.75 -9.39
C PRO A 14 -19.34 -9.00 -10.15
N LEU A 15 -18.18 -8.91 -10.83
CA LEU A 15 -17.62 -10.07 -11.55
C LEU A 15 -17.34 -11.23 -10.60
N ASP A 16 -17.71 -12.44 -11.02
CA ASP A 16 -17.38 -13.69 -10.37
C ASP A 16 -16.85 -14.68 -11.43
N PRO A 17 -15.60 -15.14 -11.35
CA PRO A 17 -14.57 -14.70 -10.41
C PRO A 17 -14.15 -13.24 -10.62
N PRO A 18 -13.63 -12.57 -9.57
CA PRO A 18 -13.21 -11.18 -9.67
C PRO A 18 -12.00 -11.02 -10.61
N LEU A 19 -11.93 -9.89 -11.29
CA LEU A 19 -10.78 -9.52 -12.13
C LEU A 19 -9.69 -8.87 -11.28
N LEU A 20 -8.48 -9.44 -11.29
CA LEU A 20 -7.31 -8.82 -10.67
C LEU A 20 -6.55 -7.97 -11.71
N VAL A 21 -6.35 -6.70 -11.38
CA VAL A 21 -5.54 -5.75 -12.16
C VAL A 21 -4.36 -5.33 -11.32
N VAL A 22 -3.15 -5.63 -11.77
CA VAL A 22 -1.90 -5.26 -11.09
C VAL A 22 -1.15 -4.27 -11.98
N LEU A 23 -0.93 -3.07 -11.46
CA LEU A 23 -0.17 -1.99 -12.12
C LEU A 23 1.15 -1.83 -11.38
N ASP A 24 2.17 -2.53 -11.85
CA ASP A 24 3.54 -2.37 -11.37
C ASP A 24 4.14 -1.10 -11.98
N GLU A 25 4.81 -0.29 -11.16
CA GLU A 25 5.27 1.05 -11.55
C GLU A 25 4.16 1.91 -12.22
N ALA A 26 3.01 2.00 -11.58
CA ALA A 26 1.79 2.60 -12.13
C ALA A 26 1.98 4.01 -12.72
N ALA A 27 2.97 4.78 -12.26
CA ALA A 27 3.28 6.10 -12.80
C ALA A 27 3.94 6.05 -14.19
N ASN A 28 4.77 5.04 -14.46
CA ASN A 28 5.64 4.99 -15.63
C ASN A 28 5.11 4.04 -16.70
N VAL A 29 4.68 2.84 -16.30
CA VAL A 29 4.33 1.75 -17.23
C VAL A 29 2.87 1.83 -17.67
N ALA A 30 1.96 2.17 -16.78
CA ALA A 30 0.54 2.21 -17.07
C ALA A 30 -0.16 3.44 -16.46
N PRO A 31 0.18 4.66 -16.91
CA PRO A 31 -0.38 5.88 -16.37
C PRO A 31 -1.83 6.08 -16.80
N LEU A 32 -2.76 5.45 -16.10
CA LEU A 32 -4.20 5.59 -16.37
C LEU A 32 -4.66 7.00 -15.98
N ALA A 33 -5.24 7.73 -16.92
CA ALA A 33 -5.65 9.13 -16.71
C ALA A 33 -6.72 9.27 -15.59
N GLU A 34 -7.57 8.25 -15.42
CA GLU A 34 -8.70 8.24 -14.47
C GLU A 34 -8.50 7.19 -13.37
N LEU A 35 -7.27 7.03 -12.89
CA LEU A 35 -6.97 6.07 -11.83
C LEU A 35 -7.73 6.39 -10.52
N ASP A 36 -7.99 7.65 -10.24
CA ASP A 36 -8.79 8.10 -9.10
C ASP A 36 -10.24 7.57 -9.17
N VAL A 37 -10.86 7.61 -10.36
CA VAL A 37 -12.21 7.06 -10.60
C VAL A 37 -12.16 5.54 -10.52
N LEU A 38 -11.17 4.91 -11.16
CA LEU A 38 -11.00 3.47 -11.14
C LEU A 38 -10.83 2.95 -9.70
N ALA A 39 -9.97 3.57 -8.91
CA ALA A 39 -9.74 3.18 -7.52
C ALA A 39 -11.00 3.29 -6.65
N SER A 40 -11.92 4.22 -6.97
CA SER A 40 -13.17 4.38 -6.23
C SER A 40 -14.27 3.41 -6.65
N THR A 41 -14.30 2.96 -7.90
CA THR A 41 -15.43 2.21 -8.47
C THR A 41 -15.13 0.72 -8.71
N ALA A 42 -13.88 0.35 -8.90
CA ALA A 42 -13.47 -0.98 -9.32
C ALA A 42 -14.01 -2.12 -8.42
N ALA A 43 -13.98 -1.92 -7.10
CA ALA A 43 -14.43 -2.93 -6.14
C ALA A 43 -15.93 -3.27 -6.30
N GLY A 44 -16.78 -2.28 -6.60
CA GLY A 44 -18.23 -2.47 -6.84
C GLY A 44 -18.51 -3.33 -8.08
N HIS A 45 -17.60 -3.37 -9.02
CA HIS A 45 -17.69 -4.19 -10.24
C HIS A 45 -16.96 -5.53 -10.14
N GLY A 46 -16.44 -5.90 -8.95
CA GLY A 46 -15.67 -7.14 -8.78
C GLY A 46 -14.26 -7.05 -9.38
N VAL A 47 -13.71 -5.85 -9.49
CA VAL A 47 -12.32 -5.64 -9.94
C VAL A 47 -11.45 -5.33 -8.72
N GLN A 48 -10.42 -6.15 -8.50
CA GLN A 48 -9.39 -5.93 -7.50
C GLN A 48 -8.22 -5.18 -8.14
N LEU A 49 -7.98 -3.96 -7.66
CA LEU A 49 -6.92 -3.11 -8.17
C LEU A 49 -5.73 -3.11 -7.21
N VAL A 50 -4.56 -3.44 -7.71
CA VAL A 50 -3.27 -3.34 -7.02
C VAL A 50 -2.38 -2.38 -7.80
N THR A 51 -1.89 -1.34 -7.13
CA THR A 51 -0.96 -0.37 -7.73
C THR A 51 0.33 -0.32 -6.92
N VAL A 52 1.47 -0.31 -7.60
CA VAL A 52 2.79 -0.21 -6.97
C VAL A 52 3.42 1.13 -7.34
N TRP A 53 3.96 1.81 -6.33
CA TRP A 53 4.57 3.15 -6.43
C TRP A 53 5.91 3.15 -5.71
N GLN A 54 6.86 3.90 -6.22
CA GLN A 54 8.14 4.09 -5.53
C GLN A 54 7.94 4.95 -4.27
N ASP A 55 7.17 6.04 -4.40
CA ASP A 55 6.85 6.97 -3.33
C ASP A 55 5.59 7.79 -3.67
N LEU A 56 5.12 8.58 -2.69
CA LEU A 56 4.00 9.49 -2.88
C LEU A 56 4.36 10.70 -3.74
N ALA A 57 5.62 11.11 -3.78
CA ALA A 57 6.05 12.23 -4.62
C ALA A 57 5.84 11.89 -6.11
N GLN A 58 6.14 10.66 -6.52
CA GLN A 58 5.86 10.15 -7.87
C GLN A 58 4.36 10.21 -8.18
N LEU A 59 3.52 9.77 -7.25
CA LEU A 59 2.07 9.79 -7.40
C LEU A 59 1.53 11.23 -7.50
N HIS A 60 2.01 12.13 -6.67
CA HIS A 60 1.64 13.56 -6.72
C HIS A 60 2.10 14.24 -8.01
N SER A 61 3.31 13.94 -8.47
CA SER A 61 3.82 14.44 -9.76
C SER A 61 2.92 14.02 -10.93
N ARG A 62 2.40 12.79 -10.89
CA ARG A 62 1.58 12.24 -11.97
C ARG A 62 0.13 12.69 -11.94
N TYR A 63 -0.50 12.73 -10.76
CA TYR A 63 -1.94 12.93 -10.61
C TYR A 63 -2.31 14.27 -9.94
N GLY A 64 -1.33 15.05 -9.48
CA GLY A 64 -1.57 16.36 -8.88
C GLY A 64 -2.55 16.26 -7.70
N THR A 65 -3.62 17.08 -7.77
CA THR A 65 -4.66 17.12 -6.72
C THR A 65 -5.46 15.82 -6.58
N LYS A 66 -5.48 14.96 -7.60
CA LYS A 66 -6.16 13.65 -7.59
C LYS A 66 -5.39 12.58 -6.83
N ALA A 67 -4.11 12.78 -6.56
CA ALA A 67 -3.24 11.81 -5.87
C ALA A 67 -3.82 11.37 -4.51
N GLY A 68 -4.34 12.31 -3.73
CA GLY A 68 -4.99 12.02 -2.45
C GLY A 68 -6.18 11.07 -2.59
N SER A 69 -7.00 11.24 -3.62
CA SER A 69 -8.13 10.33 -3.91
C SER A 69 -7.66 8.94 -4.27
N VAL A 70 -6.60 8.83 -5.09
CA VAL A 70 -6.01 7.52 -5.43
C VAL A 70 -5.57 6.79 -4.16
N VAL A 71 -4.78 7.44 -3.31
CA VAL A 71 -4.29 6.84 -2.05
C VAL A 71 -5.43 6.43 -1.13
N ASN A 72 -6.42 7.30 -0.94
CA ASN A 72 -7.52 7.07 0.00
C ASN A 72 -8.43 5.93 -0.44
N ASN A 73 -8.66 5.78 -1.75
CA ASN A 73 -9.52 4.72 -2.30
C ASN A 73 -8.86 3.34 -2.29
N HIS A 74 -7.53 3.25 -2.16
CA HIS A 74 -6.86 1.98 -1.88
C HIS A 74 -6.97 1.64 -0.39
N ARG A 75 -7.95 0.78 -0.05
CA ARG A 75 -8.26 0.42 1.34
C ARG A 75 -7.09 -0.24 2.07
N VAL A 76 -6.29 -1.02 1.36
CA VAL A 76 -5.08 -1.68 1.88
C VAL A 76 -3.86 -0.94 1.39
N LYS A 77 -2.95 -0.60 2.29
CA LYS A 77 -1.68 0.04 2.01
C LYS A 77 -0.55 -0.83 2.55
N VAL A 78 0.43 -1.11 1.71
CA VAL A 78 1.59 -1.95 2.06
C VAL A 78 2.84 -1.12 1.90
N PHE A 79 3.55 -0.89 2.99
CA PHE A 79 4.81 -0.16 3.03
C PHE A 79 5.97 -1.15 3.08
N LEU A 80 6.78 -1.15 2.04
CA LEU A 80 7.91 -2.06 1.86
C LEU A 80 9.22 -1.44 2.39
N SER A 81 10.29 -2.21 2.34
CA SER A 81 11.65 -1.71 2.61
C SER A 81 12.11 -0.70 1.55
N GLY A 82 13.04 0.19 1.91
CA GLY A 82 13.69 1.09 0.96
C GLY A 82 13.01 2.43 0.76
N ILE A 83 11.93 2.75 1.47
CA ILE A 83 11.28 4.06 1.40
C ILE A 83 12.26 5.11 1.92
N ALA A 84 12.55 6.12 1.09
CA ALA A 84 13.45 7.24 1.43
C ALA A 84 12.75 8.61 1.41
N ASP A 85 11.62 8.73 0.70
CA ASP A 85 10.86 9.98 0.59
C ASP A 85 10.25 10.39 1.94
N PRO A 86 10.58 11.59 2.47
CA PRO A 86 10.08 12.05 3.76
C PRO A 86 8.55 12.14 3.81
N GLY A 87 7.90 12.55 2.72
CA GLY A 87 6.44 12.66 2.63
C GLY A 87 5.76 11.30 2.76
N THR A 88 6.30 10.28 2.11
CA THR A 88 5.81 8.90 2.22
C THR A 88 6.01 8.33 3.62
N LEU A 89 7.19 8.58 4.23
CA LEU A 89 7.47 8.14 5.60
C LEU A 89 6.55 8.81 6.61
N GLU A 90 6.30 10.11 6.48
CA GLU A 90 5.38 10.85 7.35
C GLU A 90 3.93 10.36 7.20
N HIS A 91 3.47 10.16 5.96
CA HIS A 91 2.14 9.63 5.67
C HIS A 91 1.97 8.22 6.27
N ALA A 92 2.92 7.33 6.06
CA ALA A 92 2.88 5.97 6.62
C ALA A 92 2.86 6.01 8.16
N SER A 93 3.73 6.82 8.77
CA SER A 93 3.79 6.98 10.22
C SER A 93 2.49 7.49 10.81
N SER A 94 1.83 8.46 10.16
CA SER A 94 0.54 9.01 10.58
C SER A 94 -0.59 7.99 10.49
N LEU A 95 -0.62 7.15 9.44
CA LEU A 95 -1.61 6.07 9.26
C LEU A 95 -1.45 4.95 10.29
N ILE A 96 -0.22 4.65 10.69
CA ILE A 96 0.07 3.64 11.71
C ILE A 96 -0.38 4.12 13.08
N GLY A 97 -0.31 5.44 13.31
CA GLY A 97 -0.85 6.09 14.50
C GLY A 97 0.15 6.21 15.64
N GLU A 98 -0.40 6.58 16.78
CA GLU A 98 0.35 6.91 17.99
C GLU A 98 -0.12 6.05 19.17
N THR A 99 0.72 5.93 20.17
CA THR A 99 0.39 5.30 21.45
C THR A 99 0.78 6.21 22.59
N GLU A 100 0.00 6.15 23.67
CA GLU A 100 0.34 6.81 24.90
C GLU A 100 1.44 6.03 25.61
N ARG A 101 2.53 6.71 25.94
CA ARG A 101 3.61 6.16 26.75
C ARG A 101 3.78 6.99 28.00
N ARG A 102 3.75 6.33 29.16
CA ARG A 102 4.10 6.98 30.42
C ARG A 102 5.60 7.15 30.50
N THR A 103 6.03 8.39 30.73
CA THR A 103 7.44 8.72 30.95
C THR A 103 7.62 9.12 32.40
N TRP A 104 8.48 8.41 33.09
CA TRP A 104 8.85 8.71 34.46
C TRP A 104 10.06 9.61 34.45
N ALA A 105 9.94 10.79 35.05
CA ALA A 105 11.07 11.67 35.26
C ALA A 105 11.30 11.75 36.78
N MET A 106 12.54 11.55 37.21
CA MET A 106 12.97 11.74 38.58
C MET A 106 13.84 13.00 38.64
N THR A 107 13.42 13.98 39.41
CA THR A 107 14.20 15.19 39.62
C THR A 107 14.72 15.14 41.06
N VAL A 108 16.02 15.30 41.26
CA VAL A 108 16.66 15.41 42.57
C VAL A 108 17.01 16.87 42.78
N ASP A 109 16.51 17.48 43.85
CA ASP A 109 16.85 18.86 44.20
C ASP A 109 18.22 18.93 44.89
N GLY A 110 18.77 20.14 45.03
CA GLY A 110 20.08 20.36 45.64
C GLY A 110 20.16 20.02 47.15
N TYR A 111 19.04 19.66 47.75
CA TYR A 111 18.92 19.26 49.18
C TYR A 111 18.59 17.78 49.35
N GLY A 112 18.66 16.98 48.24
CA GLY A 112 18.42 15.55 48.28
C GLY A 112 16.93 15.15 48.25
N GLY A 113 16.02 16.09 48.01
CA GLY A 113 14.61 15.82 47.79
C GLY A 113 14.39 15.18 46.43
N THR A 114 13.62 14.10 46.36
CA THR A 114 13.31 13.39 45.09
C THR A 114 11.85 13.64 44.71
N SER A 115 11.64 14.19 43.54
CA SER A 115 10.30 14.34 42.95
C SER A 115 10.13 13.38 41.78
N HIS A 116 9.03 12.66 41.73
CA HIS A 116 8.64 11.77 40.65
C HIS A 116 7.52 12.41 39.85
N THR A 117 7.74 12.65 38.60
CA THR A 117 6.71 13.14 37.66
C THR A 117 6.36 12.05 36.69
N ASP A 118 5.08 11.64 36.70
CA ASP A 118 4.50 10.74 35.69
C ASP A 118 3.74 11.60 34.66
N SER A 119 4.23 11.64 33.44
CA SER A 119 3.59 12.42 32.39
C SER A 119 3.28 11.50 31.20
N PRO A 120 2.00 11.43 30.78
CA PRO A 120 1.65 10.76 29.55
C PRO A 120 2.24 11.53 28.37
N SER A 121 2.88 10.84 27.45
CA SER A 121 3.36 11.41 26.19
C SER A 121 2.89 10.56 25.02
N LEU A 122 2.32 11.19 24.00
CA LEU A 122 2.00 10.51 22.75
C LEU A 122 3.29 10.25 21.96
N ARG A 123 3.47 9.02 21.55
CA ARG A 123 4.60 8.62 20.69
C ARG A 123 4.09 7.85 19.49
N ARG A 124 4.66 8.12 18.32
CA ARG A 124 4.37 7.37 17.10
C ARG A 124 4.74 5.90 17.28
N LEU A 125 3.82 5.01 16.91
CA LEU A 125 4.04 3.56 16.91
C LEU A 125 5.18 3.16 15.97
N ALA A 126 5.25 3.80 14.80
CA ALA A 126 6.32 3.63 13.83
C ALA A 126 6.81 5.00 13.34
N PRO A 127 7.80 5.60 13.98
CA PRO A 127 8.44 6.82 13.48
C PRO A 127 9.06 6.61 12.11
N GLY A 128 9.21 7.68 11.31
CA GLY A 128 9.75 7.59 9.95
C GLY A 128 11.12 6.91 9.86
N ASP A 129 11.99 7.09 10.86
CA ASP A 129 13.28 6.41 10.92
C ASP A 129 13.16 4.88 11.11
N ALA A 130 12.15 4.41 11.84
CA ALA A 130 11.86 2.99 12.01
C ALA A 130 11.31 2.39 10.70
N LEU A 131 10.42 3.13 10.01
CA LEU A 131 9.89 2.73 8.69
C LEU A 131 10.98 2.66 7.64
N ARG A 132 11.88 3.64 7.59
CA ARG A 132 13.02 3.64 6.67
C ARG A 132 13.93 2.43 6.88
N ARG A 133 13.98 1.88 8.08
CA ARG A 133 14.80 0.71 8.45
C ARG A 133 14.08 -0.62 8.37
N ILE A 134 12.90 -0.69 7.73
CA ILE A 134 12.24 -1.97 7.46
C ILE A 134 13.20 -2.86 6.66
N PRO A 135 13.55 -4.07 7.16
CA PRO A 135 14.44 -4.97 6.45
C PRO A 135 13.85 -5.44 5.12
N PRO A 136 14.67 -5.73 4.10
CA PRO A 136 14.20 -6.43 2.91
C PRO A 136 13.48 -7.72 3.27
N GLY A 137 12.33 -7.95 2.63
CA GLY A 137 11.47 -9.11 2.91
C GLY A 137 10.43 -8.88 4.01
N ASP A 138 10.44 -7.72 4.68
CA ASP A 138 9.39 -7.31 5.62
C ASP A 138 8.54 -6.18 5.03
N ALA A 139 7.33 -6.03 5.53
CA ALA A 139 6.41 -4.96 5.20
C ALA A 139 5.58 -4.53 6.41
N VAL A 140 5.04 -3.30 6.36
CA VAL A 140 3.98 -2.85 7.25
C VAL A 140 2.70 -2.68 6.44
N VAL A 141 1.62 -3.25 6.92
CA VAL A 141 0.31 -3.24 6.29
C VAL A 141 -0.68 -2.46 7.13
N VAL A 142 -1.38 -1.54 6.48
CA VAL A 142 -2.53 -0.81 7.04
C VAL A 142 -3.76 -1.19 6.22
N SER A 143 -4.79 -1.72 6.85
CA SER A 143 -6.00 -2.20 6.18
C SER A 143 -7.26 -1.65 6.85
N GLY A 144 -7.84 -0.62 6.26
CA GLY A 144 -9.08 0.00 6.73
C GLY A 144 -9.01 0.41 8.21
N HIS A 145 -9.89 -0.16 9.05
CA HIS A 145 -9.97 0.13 10.49
C HIS A 145 -9.14 -0.85 11.36
N LEU A 146 -8.48 -1.81 10.75
CA LEU A 146 -7.71 -2.81 11.48
C LEU A 146 -6.39 -2.21 11.99
N PRO A 147 -5.87 -2.68 13.13
CA PRO A 147 -4.55 -2.29 13.60
C PRO A 147 -3.48 -2.57 12.55
N PRO A 148 -2.46 -1.71 12.43
CA PRO A 148 -1.36 -1.94 11.51
C PRO A 148 -0.58 -3.20 11.90
N VAL A 149 -0.12 -3.95 10.90
CA VAL A 149 0.58 -5.23 11.09
C VAL A 149 1.92 -5.19 10.39
N ARG A 150 3.00 -5.55 11.08
CA ARG A 150 4.27 -5.92 10.44
C ARG A 150 4.18 -7.37 10.01
N MET A 151 4.52 -7.64 8.75
CA MET A 151 4.48 -8.97 8.18
C MET A 151 5.78 -9.29 7.44
N ARG A 152 6.12 -10.58 7.38
CA ARG A 152 7.17 -11.07 6.50
C ARG A 152 6.57 -11.44 5.15
N LEU A 153 7.18 -10.94 4.09
CA LEU A 153 6.81 -11.27 2.72
C LEU A 153 7.37 -12.65 2.37
N ARG A 154 6.62 -13.39 1.58
CA ARG A 154 7.04 -14.67 1.05
C ARG A 154 7.33 -14.52 -0.44
N PRO A 155 8.60 -14.65 -0.86
CA PRO A 155 8.95 -14.60 -2.28
C PRO A 155 8.28 -15.76 -3.03
N TRP A 156 7.69 -15.47 -4.19
CA TRP A 156 6.95 -16.46 -4.97
C TRP A 156 7.82 -17.68 -5.35
N HIS A 157 9.12 -17.46 -5.59
CA HIS A 157 10.06 -18.51 -5.97
C HIS A 157 10.45 -19.46 -4.81
N GLU A 158 10.22 -19.05 -3.55
CA GLU A 158 10.38 -19.88 -2.36
C GLU A 158 9.11 -20.68 -2.02
N ASP A 159 7.96 -20.25 -2.55
CA ASP A 159 6.69 -20.92 -2.35
C ASP A 159 6.43 -21.94 -3.46
N ARG A 160 6.33 -23.23 -3.07
CA ARG A 160 6.14 -24.34 -4.03
C ARG A 160 4.84 -24.20 -4.84
N PHE A 161 3.77 -23.72 -4.21
CA PHE A 161 2.49 -23.52 -4.87
C PHE A 161 2.54 -22.36 -5.86
N LEU A 162 3.09 -21.21 -5.45
CA LEU A 162 3.21 -20.04 -6.33
C LEU A 162 4.16 -20.31 -7.50
N ARG A 163 5.27 -21.02 -7.23
CA ARG A 163 6.21 -21.43 -8.28
C ARG A 163 5.56 -22.32 -9.33
N SER A 164 4.82 -23.36 -8.91
CA SER A 164 4.13 -24.23 -9.86
C SER A 164 3.09 -23.49 -10.71
N ARG A 165 2.44 -22.45 -10.16
CA ARG A 165 1.50 -21.61 -10.91
C ARG A 165 2.21 -20.71 -11.92
N ALA A 166 3.38 -20.17 -11.59
CA ALA A 166 4.18 -19.36 -12.50
C ALA A 166 4.70 -20.20 -13.69
N GLU A 167 5.09 -21.46 -13.44
CA GLU A 167 5.53 -22.39 -14.49
C GLU A 167 4.38 -22.74 -15.47
N ILE A 168 3.16 -22.93 -14.98
CA ILE A 168 1.98 -23.16 -15.83
C ILE A 168 1.67 -21.93 -16.70
N GLY A 169 1.88 -20.71 -16.18
CA GLY A 169 1.66 -19.47 -16.93
C GLY A 169 2.67 -19.21 -18.04
N ALA A 170 3.82 -19.87 -18.02
CA ALA A 170 4.84 -19.75 -19.07
C ALA A 170 4.45 -20.45 -20.40
N ASP A 171 3.49 -21.37 -20.36
CA ASP A 171 2.95 -22.07 -21.53
C ASP A 171 1.75 -21.38 -22.19
N VAL A 172 1.35 -20.22 -21.74
CA VAL A 172 0.30 -19.44 -22.43
C VAL A 172 0.90 -18.87 -23.73
N PRO A 173 0.35 -19.22 -24.91
CA PRO A 173 0.83 -18.67 -26.17
C PRO A 173 0.80 -17.14 -26.09
N ARG A 174 1.94 -16.49 -26.39
CA ARG A 174 1.94 -15.04 -26.59
C ARG A 174 0.96 -14.78 -27.71
N LEU A 175 -0.03 -13.94 -27.46
CA LEU A 175 -0.85 -13.37 -28.53
C LEU A 175 0.11 -12.50 -29.34
N ASP A 176 0.67 -13.06 -30.40
CA ASP A 176 1.48 -12.32 -31.36
C ASP A 176 0.59 -11.22 -31.94
N GLY A 177 0.89 -9.99 -31.51
CA GLY A 177 0.23 -8.78 -31.99
C GLY A 177 0.73 -8.39 -33.39
N ASP A 178 0.56 -9.26 -34.35
CA ASP A 178 0.77 -8.95 -35.77
C ASP A 178 -0.51 -9.30 -36.54
N HIS A 179 -1.41 -8.35 -36.58
CA HIS A 179 -2.26 -8.06 -37.76
C HIS A 179 -3.12 -6.83 -37.48
N ILE A 180 -2.50 -5.66 -37.53
CA ILE A 180 -3.21 -4.45 -37.92
C ILE A 180 -2.55 -4.04 -39.27
N ASP A 181 -2.96 -4.71 -40.33
CA ASP A 181 -2.76 -4.23 -41.67
C ASP A 181 -3.96 -3.36 -42.11
N ARG A 182 -3.63 -2.07 -42.38
CA ARG A 182 -4.25 -1.07 -43.26
C ARG A 182 -5.67 -0.59 -42.91
#